data_c1c4f9165a11f2595c279239d0cd80ec
#
_entry.id   c1c4f9165a11f2595c279239d0cd80ec
#
_cell.length_a   1.000
_cell.length_b   1.000
_cell.length_c   1.000
_cell.angle_alpha   90.00
_cell.angle_beta   90.00
_cell.angle_gamma   90.00
#
_symmetry.space_group_name_H-M   'P 1'
#
loop_
_entity.id
_entity.type
_entity.pdbx_description
1 polymer ?
#
loop_
_entity_poly.entity_id
_entity_poly.type
_entity_poly.pdbx_seq_one_letter_code
_entity_poly.pdbx_strand_id
1 'polypeptide(L)'
;RFIDQMSKSEWLRRAEIFIDGFYNFSTLEYRMIEALVQHAKSVTVLLTTDGDQDPFSLFRKPSEVLTHLEDIANQLNIQLNKTLFHQRFRFKNDDLMHLESDFDALQMTPLSHSNHVEILESSNIREEVNELARRIIRDVRDNQLRFQDIAILYRDESYAYLFDSIFSLYDIPFNIDTKKSMSHHPIMEMIRSLIEVIQSNWNINSMLRLFKTDIL
;
A
#
# COMPACT_ATOMS: atom_id res chain seq x y z
N ARG A 1 19.81 -18.88 -3.96
CA ARG A 1 19.25 -20.22 -3.59
C ARG A 1 17.82 -20.43 -4.07
N PHE A 2 16.88 -19.49 -3.86
CA PHE A 2 15.49 -19.67 -4.34
C PHE A 2 15.41 -19.64 -5.87
N ILE A 3 15.98 -18.63 -6.50
CA ILE A 3 16.03 -18.47 -7.97
C ILE A 3 16.68 -19.69 -8.64
N ASP A 4 17.77 -20.25 -8.06
CA ASP A 4 18.46 -21.42 -8.57
C ASP A 4 17.60 -22.71 -8.53
N GLN A 5 16.58 -22.74 -7.68
CA GLN A 5 15.64 -23.86 -7.60
C GLN A 5 14.51 -23.75 -8.64
N MET A 6 14.23 -22.56 -9.18
CA MET A 6 13.17 -22.36 -10.14
C MET A 6 13.39 -23.20 -11.41
N SER A 7 14.63 -23.30 -11.88
CA SER A 7 14.98 -24.12 -13.07
C SER A 7 14.67 -25.61 -12.90
N LYS A 8 14.60 -26.11 -11.66
CA LYS A 8 14.33 -27.52 -11.32
C LYS A 8 12.86 -27.82 -11.05
N SER A 9 12.02 -26.81 -11.01
CA SER A 9 10.60 -26.96 -10.66
C SER A 9 9.76 -27.38 -11.86
N GLU A 10 9.26 -28.61 -11.85
CA GLU A 10 8.33 -29.09 -12.86
C GLU A 10 6.97 -28.38 -12.78
N TRP A 11 6.57 -27.97 -11.59
CA TRP A 11 5.35 -27.21 -11.38
C TRP A 11 5.43 -25.87 -12.10
N LEU A 12 6.55 -25.16 -11.98
CA LEU A 12 6.73 -23.84 -12.58
C LEU A 12 6.62 -23.90 -14.12
N ARG A 13 7.12 -24.95 -14.75
CA ARG A 13 7.04 -25.14 -16.21
C ARG A 13 5.61 -25.21 -16.75
N ARG A 14 4.64 -25.51 -15.88
CA ARG A 14 3.22 -25.60 -16.23
C ARG A 14 2.42 -24.43 -15.72
N ALA A 15 3.02 -23.57 -14.89
CA ALA A 15 2.35 -22.46 -14.24
C ALA A 15 2.21 -21.26 -15.17
N GLU A 16 1.05 -20.65 -15.14
CA GLU A 16 0.79 -19.32 -15.67
C GLU A 16 0.87 -18.35 -14.51
N ILE A 17 1.78 -17.39 -14.58
CA ILE A 17 2.10 -16.46 -13.48
C ILE A 17 1.51 -15.09 -13.82
N PHE A 18 0.79 -14.52 -12.86
CA PHE A 18 0.27 -13.16 -12.92
C PHE A 18 0.91 -12.32 -11.83
N ILE A 19 1.45 -11.16 -12.20
CA ILE A 19 2.09 -10.19 -11.32
C ILE A 19 1.28 -8.90 -11.42
N ASP A 20 0.65 -8.51 -10.31
CA ASP A 20 -0.24 -7.35 -10.26
C ASP A 20 0.01 -6.53 -8.99
N GLY A 21 -0.35 -5.23 -9.03
CA GLY A 21 -0.28 -4.33 -7.87
C GLY A 21 1.13 -3.78 -7.57
N PHE A 22 2.08 -3.94 -8.46
CA PHE A 22 3.43 -3.39 -8.31
C PHE A 22 3.58 -2.08 -9.08
N TYR A 23 4.16 -1.09 -8.42
CA TYR A 23 4.49 0.21 -9.01
C TYR A 23 5.91 0.26 -9.54
N ASN A 24 6.82 -0.48 -8.91
CA ASN A 24 8.20 -0.70 -9.33
C ASN A 24 8.70 -2.03 -8.78
N PHE A 25 9.85 -2.48 -9.25
CA PHE A 25 10.51 -3.69 -8.76
C PHE A 25 11.92 -3.36 -8.27
N SER A 26 12.34 -4.04 -7.22
CA SER A 26 13.73 -4.05 -6.78
C SER A 26 14.59 -4.91 -7.72
N THR A 27 15.91 -4.76 -7.65
CA THR A 27 16.85 -5.57 -8.43
C THR A 27 16.66 -7.07 -8.22
N LEU A 28 16.30 -7.49 -7.00
CA LEU A 28 16.05 -8.90 -6.71
C LEU A 28 14.75 -9.40 -7.36
N GLU A 29 13.70 -8.57 -7.35
CA GLU A 29 12.42 -8.90 -7.99
C GLU A 29 12.56 -8.98 -9.52
N TYR A 30 13.32 -8.09 -10.14
CA TYR A 30 13.65 -8.22 -11.56
C TYR A 30 14.35 -9.53 -11.88
N ARG A 31 15.33 -9.94 -11.08
CA ARG A 31 15.98 -11.25 -11.24
C ARG A 31 15.02 -12.43 -11.04
N MET A 32 14.04 -12.29 -10.16
CA MET A 32 12.97 -13.28 -10.01
C MET A 32 12.08 -13.33 -11.25
N ILE A 33 11.66 -12.17 -11.77
CA ILE A 33 10.85 -12.08 -12.99
C ILE A 33 11.61 -12.69 -14.18
N GLU A 34 12.88 -12.38 -14.34
CA GLU A 34 13.76 -12.97 -15.35
C GLU A 34 13.77 -14.50 -15.27
N ALA A 35 13.95 -15.07 -14.08
CA ALA A 35 13.90 -16.51 -13.87
C ALA A 35 12.50 -17.11 -14.10
N LEU A 36 11.43 -16.40 -13.74
CA LEU A 36 10.06 -16.80 -14.02
C LEU A 36 9.80 -16.86 -15.51
N VAL A 37 10.20 -15.83 -16.26
CA VAL A 37 10.03 -15.74 -17.71
C VAL A 37 10.79 -16.87 -18.44
N GLN A 38 11.95 -17.29 -17.92
CA GLN A 38 12.72 -18.40 -18.48
C GLN A 38 12.10 -19.78 -18.23
N HIS A 39 11.37 -19.96 -17.13
CA HIS A 39 11.02 -21.30 -16.64
C HIS A 39 9.50 -21.54 -16.53
N ALA A 40 8.67 -20.51 -16.44
CA ALA A 40 7.22 -20.66 -16.40
C ALA A 40 6.62 -20.86 -17.81
N LYS A 41 5.39 -21.37 -17.85
CA LYS A 41 4.63 -21.49 -19.11
C LYS A 41 4.35 -20.12 -19.72
N SER A 42 3.94 -19.16 -18.89
CA SER A 42 3.72 -17.76 -19.24
C SER A 42 3.83 -16.86 -18.01
N VAL A 43 4.23 -15.62 -18.24
CA VAL A 43 4.28 -14.57 -17.20
C VAL A 43 3.53 -13.36 -17.75
N THR A 44 2.53 -12.90 -17.02
CA THR A 44 1.76 -11.71 -17.32
C THR A 44 1.99 -10.68 -16.22
N VAL A 45 2.46 -9.49 -16.58
CA VAL A 45 2.66 -8.38 -15.66
C VAL A 45 1.64 -7.30 -15.97
N LEU A 46 0.87 -6.89 -14.96
CA LEU A 46 -0.08 -5.79 -15.08
C LEU A 46 0.56 -4.52 -14.54
N LEU A 47 0.55 -3.47 -15.36
CA LEU A 47 1.10 -2.17 -15.00
C LEU A 47 0.05 -1.09 -15.25
N THR A 48 -0.05 -0.14 -14.32
CA THR A 48 -0.84 1.07 -14.52
C THR A 48 0.05 2.13 -15.17
N THR A 49 -0.15 2.38 -16.45
CA THR A 49 0.63 3.35 -17.22
C THR A 49 -0.27 4.01 -18.28
N ASP A 50 0.05 5.26 -18.62
CA ASP A 50 -0.54 5.98 -19.76
C ASP A 50 0.13 5.62 -21.09
N GLY A 51 1.25 4.89 -21.04
CA GLY A 51 2.07 4.56 -22.20
C GLY A 51 3.00 5.70 -22.62
N ASP A 52 2.99 6.81 -21.92
CA ASP A 52 3.87 7.95 -22.18
C ASP A 52 5.24 7.76 -21.48
N GLN A 53 6.28 8.28 -22.09
CA GLN A 53 7.64 8.31 -21.53
C GLN A 53 8.03 9.69 -21.00
N ASP A 54 7.04 10.57 -20.73
CA ASP A 54 7.31 11.87 -20.15
C ASP A 54 7.96 11.70 -18.76
N PRO A 55 9.16 12.27 -18.53
CA PRO A 55 9.84 12.24 -17.24
C PRO A 55 9.04 12.87 -16.09
N PHE A 56 8.06 13.71 -16.40
CA PHE A 56 7.20 14.38 -15.43
C PHE A 56 5.85 13.70 -15.24
N SER A 57 5.53 12.66 -16.01
CA SER A 57 4.29 11.89 -15.85
C SER A 57 4.21 11.22 -14.47
N LEU A 58 3.00 11.15 -13.93
CA LEU A 58 2.68 10.36 -12.73
C LEU A 58 3.03 8.88 -12.91
N PHE A 59 3.01 8.40 -14.15
CA PHE A 59 3.28 7.00 -14.52
C PHE A 59 4.74 6.74 -14.94
N ARG A 60 5.64 7.69 -14.70
CA ARG A 60 7.07 7.53 -15.06
C ARG A 60 7.67 6.22 -14.55
N LYS A 61 7.45 5.88 -13.26
CA LYS A 61 8.02 4.64 -12.70
C LYS A 61 7.46 3.36 -13.33
N PRO A 62 6.13 3.17 -13.49
CA PRO A 62 5.60 2.06 -14.27
C PRO A 62 6.10 2.02 -15.71
N SER A 63 6.34 3.16 -16.35
CA SER A 63 6.91 3.22 -17.70
C SER A 63 8.38 2.78 -17.73
N GLU A 64 9.19 3.15 -16.72
CA GLU A 64 10.54 2.63 -16.52
C GLU A 64 10.53 1.09 -16.31
N VAL A 65 9.55 0.58 -15.55
CA VAL A 65 9.35 -0.87 -15.37
C VAL A 65 9.06 -1.55 -16.70
N LEU A 66 8.16 -0.99 -17.51
CA LEU A 66 7.84 -1.53 -18.84
C LEU A 66 9.10 -1.63 -19.71
N THR A 67 9.89 -0.55 -19.77
CA THR A 67 11.15 -0.55 -20.53
C THR A 67 12.11 -1.64 -20.05
N HIS A 68 12.24 -1.81 -18.74
CA HIS A 68 13.12 -2.83 -18.17
C HIS A 68 12.64 -4.26 -18.48
N LEU A 69 11.32 -4.49 -18.48
CA LEU A 69 10.73 -5.78 -18.87
C LEU A 69 10.94 -6.06 -20.37
N GLU A 70 10.90 -5.03 -21.22
CA GLU A 70 11.24 -5.13 -22.64
C GLU A 70 12.71 -5.51 -22.83
N ASP A 71 13.60 -4.91 -22.07
CA ASP A 71 15.03 -5.23 -22.10
C ASP A 71 15.29 -6.69 -21.69
N ILE A 72 14.62 -7.18 -20.64
CA ILE A 72 14.69 -8.58 -20.21
C ILE A 72 14.19 -9.50 -21.35
N ALA A 73 13.05 -9.20 -21.95
CA ALA A 73 12.49 -9.99 -23.04
C ALA A 73 13.44 -10.04 -24.24
N ASN A 74 14.04 -8.90 -24.61
CA ASN A 74 15.01 -8.80 -25.69
C ASN A 74 16.28 -9.62 -25.39
N GLN A 75 16.84 -9.50 -24.19
CA GLN A 75 18.04 -10.23 -23.75
C GLN A 75 17.82 -11.75 -23.78
N LEU A 76 16.63 -12.19 -23.38
CA LEU A 76 16.26 -13.61 -23.37
C LEU A 76 15.72 -14.11 -24.70
N ASN A 77 15.58 -13.23 -25.69
CA ASN A 77 15.01 -13.53 -27.00
C ASN A 77 13.58 -14.13 -26.92
N ILE A 78 12.76 -13.58 -26.00
CA ILE A 78 11.39 -13.99 -25.73
C ILE A 78 10.42 -12.96 -26.32
N GLN A 79 9.36 -13.46 -26.97
CA GLN A 79 8.32 -12.59 -27.52
C GLN A 79 7.50 -11.96 -26.38
N LEU A 80 7.48 -10.63 -26.36
CA LEU A 80 6.65 -9.85 -25.44
C LEU A 80 5.42 -9.35 -26.20
N ASN A 81 4.22 -9.65 -25.67
CA ASN A 81 2.96 -9.14 -26.19
C ASN A 81 2.41 -8.08 -25.25
N LYS A 82 1.99 -6.93 -25.79
CA LYS A 82 1.37 -5.86 -25.04
C LYS A 82 -0.12 -5.79 -25.33
N THR A 83 -0.92 -5.72 -24.29
CA THR A 83 -2.38 -5.48 -24.38
C THR A 83 -2.70 -4.23 -23.61
N LEU A 84 -3.27 -3.23 -24.26
CA LEU A 84 -3.69 -1.99 -23.64
C LEU A 84 -5.18 -2.05 -23.31
N PHE A 85 -5.52 -1.72 -22.07
CA PHE A 85 -6.90 -1.62 -21.61
C PHE A 85 -7.28 -0.15 -21.55
N HIS A 86 -8.15 0.31 -22.44
CA HIS A 86 -8.59 1.71 -22.51
C HIS A 86 -9.89 1.97 -21.76
N GLN A 87 -10.59 0.91 -21.32
CA GLN A 87 -11.86 1.05 -20.63
C GLN A 87 -11.65 1.29 -19.13
N ARG A 88 -12.29 2.34 -18.61
CA ARG A 88 -12.23 2.76 -17.22
C ARG A 88 -13.40 2.16 -16.44
N PHE A 89 -13.28 0.95 -15.94
CA PHE A 89 -14.33 0.30 -15.15
C PHE A 89 -14.32 0.70 -13.66
N ARG A 90 -13.26 1.34 -13.21
CA ARG A 90 -13.07 1.67 -11.78
C ARG A 90 -14.02 2.76 -11.31
N PHE A 91 -14.22 3.76 -12.13
CA PHE A 91 -15.07 4.90 -11.80
C PHE A 91 -16.48 4.70 -12.38
N LYS A 92 -17.49 4.91 -11.54
CA LYS A 92 -18.90 4.86 -11.93
C LYS A 92 -19.49 6.23 -12.19
N ASN A 93 -18.79 7.27 -11.77
CA ASN A 93 -19.25 8.66 -11.78
C ASN A 93 -18.37 9.50 -12.71
N ASP A 94 -19.01 10.35 -13.51
CA ASP A 94 -18.34 11.17 -14.53
C ASP A 94 -17.38 12.19 -13.93
N ASP A 95 -17.69 12.75 -12.76
CA ASP A 95 -16.85 13.72 -12.05
C ASP A 95 -15.56 13.07 -11.51
N LEU A 96 -15.60 11.81 -11.06
CA LEU A 96 -14.39 11.07 -10.68
C LEU A 96 -13.54 10.68 -11.90
N MET A 97 -14.20 10.32 -13.01
CA MET A 97 -13.49 10.07 -14.27
C MET A 97 -12.82 11.34 -14.80
N HIS A 98 -13.50 12.48 -14.67
CA HIS A 98 -12.95 13.76 -15.07
C HIS A 98 -11.77 14.19 -14.18
N LEU A 99 -11.90 14.06 -12.86
CA LEU A 99 -10.81 14.32 -11.92
C LEU A 99 -9.57 13.47 -12.23
N GLU A 100 -9.75 12.19 -12.55
CA GLU A 100 -8.63 11.31 -12.90
C GLU A 100 -7.98 11.71 -14.22
N SER A 101 -8.78 12.09 -15.25
CA SER A 101 -8.23 12.47 -16.56
C SER A 101 -7.49 13.79 -16.54
N ASP A 102 -7.95 14.75 -15.72
CA ASP A 102 -7.37 16.09 -15.66
C ASP A 102 -6.34 16.24 -14.53
N PHE A 103 -6.10 15.20 -13.71
CA PHE A 103 -5.25 15.28 -12.52
C PHE A 103 -3.81 15.73 -12.82
N ASP A 104 -3.30 15.34 -13.98
CA ASP A 104 -1.93 15.67 -14.44
C ASP A 104 -1.96 16.56 -15.70
N ALA A 105 -3.10 17.06 -16.09
CA ALA A 105 -3.25 17.85 -17.30
C ALA A 105 -2.68 19.26 -17.11
N LEU A 106 -1.88 19.74 -18.07
CA LEU A 106 -1.38 21.11 -18.11
C LEU A 106 -2.50 22.16 -18.26
N GLN A 107 -3.60 21.76 -18.88
CA GLN A 107 -4.80 22.57 -19.01
C GLN A 107 -5.98 21.79 -18.44
N MET A 108 -6.47 22.22 -17.29
CA MET A 108 -7.63 21.62 -16.63
C MET A 108 -8.92 22.15 -17.24
N THR A 109 -9.88 21.27 -17.47
CA THR A 109 -11.23 21.60 -17.93
C THR A 109 -12.16 21.69 -16.71
N PRO A 110 -12.68 22.88 -16.34
CA PRO A 110 -13.53 22.97 -15.16
C PRO A 110 -14.87 22.28 -15.40
N LEU A 111 -15.29 21.43 -14.45
CA LEU A 111 -16.64 20.90 -14.39
C LEU A 111 -17.59 21.94 -13.79
N SER A 112 -18.75 22.08 -14.40
CA SER A 112 -19.79 23.01 -13.90
C SER A 112 -20.41 22.57 -12.57
N HIS A 113 -20.50 21.27 -12.32
CA HIS A 113 -21.02 20.66 -11.10
C HIS A 113 -20.31 19.36 -10.79
N SER A 114 -20.06 19.12 -9.50
CA SER A 114 -19.60 17.84 -8.97
C SER A 114 -20.49 17.43 -7.80
N ASN A 115 -20.95 16.18 -7.80
CA ASN A 115 -21.78 15.61 -6.73
C ASN A 115 -21.03 14.59 -5.89
N HIS A 116 -19.86 14.13 -6.36
CA HIS A 116 -19.12 13.03 -5.73
C HIS A 116 -17.72 13.46 -5.26
N VAL A 117 -17.34 14.71 -5.49
CA VAL A 117 -16.08 15.29 -4.99
C VAL A 117 -16.42 16.53 -4.17
N GLU A 118 -15.99 16.54 -2.93
CA GLU A 118 -16.24 17.62 -1.99
C GLU A 118 -14.94 18.03 -1.31
N ILE A 119 -14.74 19.31 -1.11
CA ILE A 119 -13.61 19.85 -0.35
C ILE A 119 -14.15 20.43 0.96
N LEU A 120 -13.63 19.90 2.07
CA LEU A 120 -13.95 20.40 3.41
C LEU A 120 -12.77 21.22 3.93
N GLU A 121 -13.03 22.42 4.39
CA GLU A 121 -12.07 23.27 5.06
C GLU A 121 -12.45 23.41 6.54
N SER A 122 -11.48 23.15 7.40
CA SER A 122 -11.66 23.20 8.87
C SER A 122 -10.65 24.13 9.50
N SER A 123 -10.98 24.67 10.66
CA SER A 123 -10.14 25.65 11.39
C SER A 123 -8.86 25.03 11.95
N ASN A 124 -8.86 23.74 12.22
CA ASN A 124 -7.72 22.98 12.74
C ASN A 124 -7.92 21.47 12.49
N ILE A 125 -6.84 20.69 12.64
CA ILE A 125 -6.82 19.23 12.42
C ILE A 125 -7.87 18.49 13.28
N ARG A 126 -8.10 18.94 14.51
CA ARG A 126 -9.07 18.30 15.40
C ARG A 126 -10.51 18.47 14.89
N GLU A 127 -10.85 19.67 14.45
CA GLU A 127 -12.17 19.94 13.84
C GLU A 127 -12.33 19.26 12.50
N GLU A 128 -11.26 19.12 11.72
CA GLU A 128 -11.26 18.33 10.50
C GLU A 128 -11.67 16.87 10.78
N VAL A 129 -11.04 16.23 11.78
CA VAL A 129 -11.37 14.85 12.16
C VAL A 129 -12.77 14.74 12.76
N ASN A 130 -13.22 15.75 13.53
CA ASN A 130 -14.59 15.80 14.05
C ASN A 130 -15.63 15.88 12.91
N GLU A 131 -15.40 16.74 11.93
CA GLU A 131 -16.33 16.88 10.80
C GLU A 131 -16.32 15.62 9.93
N LEU A 132 -15.14 15.01 9.73
CA LEU A 132 -15.02 13.72 9.06
C LEU A 132 -15.85 12.63 9.79
N ALA A 133 -15.76 12.56 11.13
CA ALA A 133 -16.55 11.61 11.91
C ALA A 133 -18.06 11.83 11.73
N ARG A 134 -18.52 13.08 11.80
CA ARG A 134 -19.93 13.43 11.55
C ARG A 134 -20.37 13.06 10.15
N ARG A 135 -19.49 13.26 9.15
CA ARG A 135 -19.79 12.91 7.76
C ARG A 135 -19.92 11.40 7.60
N ILE A 136 -18.99 10.61 8.16
CA ILE A 136 -19.05 9.16 8.13
C ILE A 136 -20.37 8.66 8.73
N ILE A 137 -20.77 9.15 9.92
CA ILE A 137 -22.03 8.76 10.54
C ILE A 137 -23.23 9.10 9.67
N ARG A 138 -23.23 10.29 9.05
CA ARG A 138 -24.29 10.70 8.11
C ARG A 138 -24.36 9.77 6.91
N ASP A 139 -23.23 9.47 6.30
CA ASP A 139 -23.16 8.62 5.11
C ASP A 139 -23.61 7.18 5.40
N VAL A 140 -23.22 6.63 6.56
CA VAL A 140 -23.68 5.31 7.00
C VAL A 140 -25.18 5.30 7.28
N ARG A 141 -25.71 6.35 7.95
CA ARG A 141 -27.12 6.42 8.32
C ARG A 141 -28.03 6.72 7.14
N ASP A 142 -27.67 7.69 6.31
CA ASP A 142 -28.56 8.27 5.31
C ASP A 142 -28.30 7.67 3.91
N ASN A 143 -27.06 7.32 3.59
CA ASN A 143 -26.65 6.77 2.29
C ASN A 143 -26.44 5.24 2.30
N GLN A 144 -26.76 4.56 3.41
CA GLN A 144 -26.66 3.11 3.58
C GLN A 144 -25.25 2.55 3.32
N LEU A 145 -24.21 3.36 3.45
CA LEU A 145 -22.84 2.90 3.39
C LEU A 145 -22.50 2.10 4.66
N ARG A 146 -21.63 1.12 4.53
CA ARG A 146 -21.08 0.41 5.68
C ARG A 146 -19.73 1.05 6.03
N PHE A 147 -19.36 1.02 7.30
CA PHE A 147 -18.04 1.53 7.74
C PHE A 147 -16.89 0.91 6.95
N GLN A 148 -16.99 -0.36 6.58
CA GLN A 148 -15.99 -1.06 5.78
C GLN A 148 -15.89 -0.58 4.32
N ASP A 149 -16.85 0.19 3.83
CA ASP A 149 -16.86 0.74 2.48
C ASP A 149 -16.16 2.12 2.42
N ILE A 150 -15.71 2.63 3.58
CA ILE A 150 -15.10 3.95 3.73
C ILE A 150 -13.60 3.77 4.02
N ALA A 151 -12.77 4.46 3.24
CA ALA A 151 -11.33 4.52 3.45
C ALA A 151 -10.89 5.97 3.70
N ILE A 152 -9.97 6.15 4.65
CA ILE A 152 -9.38 7.45 4.98
C ILE A 152 -7.89 7.38 4.67
N LEU A 153 -7.43 8.31 3.83
CA LEU A 153 -6.02 8.47 3.49
C LEU A 153 -5.49 9.73 4.21
N TYR A 154 -4.45 9.56 4.98
CA TYR A 154 -3.80 10.65 5.70
C TYR A 154 -2.29 10.59 5.53
N ARG A 155 -1.59 11.72 5.65
CA ARG A 155 -0.14 11.82 5.42
C ARG A 155 0.67 11.98 6.69
N ASP A 156 0.06 12.46 7.78
CA ASP A 156 0.73 12.82 9.03
C ASP A 156 0.27 11.88 10.15
N GLU A 157 1.22 11.30 10.87
CA GLU A 157 0.95 10.37 11.98
C GLU A 157 0.16 11.00 13.13
N SER A 158 0.14 12.35 13.26
CA SER A 158 -0.66 13.06 14.24
C SER A 158 -2.17 12.79 14.11
N TYR A 159 -2.64 12.49 12.90
CA TYR A 159 -4.02 12.10 12.66
C TYR A 159 -4.39 10.78 13.33
N ALA A 160 -3.48 9.83 13.41
CA ALA A 160 -3.74 8.50 13.98
C ALA A 160 -4.25 8.59 15.43
N TYR A 161 -3.64 9.48 16.24
CA TYR A 161 -4.07 9.72 17.61
C TYR A 161 -5.45 10.40 17.69
N LEU A 162 -5.73 11.32 16.78
CA LEU A 162 -7.03 12.00 16.71
C LEU A 162 -8.14 11.04 16.26
N PHE A 163 -7.86 10.16 15.30
CA PHE A 163 -8.81 9.11 14.90
C PHE A 163 -9.17 8.22 16.09
N ASP A 164 -8.18 7.74 16.84
CA ASP A 164 -8.42 6.90 18.02
C ASP A 164 -9.33 7.59 19.04
N SER A 165 -9.05 8.85 19.38
CA SER A 165 -9.80 9.60 20.38
C SER A 165 -11.19 10.02 19.90
N ILE A 166 -11.32 10.50 18.65
CA ILE A 166 -12.56 11.07 18.14
C ILE A 166 -13.51 9.99 17.65
N PHE A 167 -13.01 9.00 16.90
CA PHE A 167 -13.87 7.93 16.37
C PHE A 167 -14.46 7.06 17.49
N SER A 168 -13.70 6.87 18.58
CA SER A 168 -14.23 6.21 19.78
C SER A 168 -15.40 6.99 20.41
N LEU A 169 -15.40 8.34 20.38
CA LEU A 169 -16.52 9.15 20.86
C LEU A 169 -17.78 9.04 20.00
N TYR A 170 -17.62 8.72 18.73
CA TYR A 170 -18.72 8.55 17.79
C TYR A 170 -19.09 7.08 17.54
N ASP A 171 -18.53 6.14 18.28
CA ASP A 171 -18.72 4.69 18.10
C ASP A 171 -18.44 4.22 16.66
N ILE A 172 -17.48 4.87 15.98
CA ILE A 172 -17.06 4.50 14.63
C ILE A 172 -16.04 3.38 14.73
N PRO A 173 -16.34 2.16 14.24
CA PRO A 173 -15.34 1.09 14.16
C PRO A 173 -14.32 1.41 13.06
N PHE A 174 -13.04 1.37 13.40
CA PHE A 174 -11.97 1.69 12.45
C PHE A 174 -10.77 0.77 12.66
N ASN A 175 -9.94 0.68 11.62
CA ASN A 175 -8.64 0.02 11.69
C ASN A 175 -7.58 0.95 11.09
N ILE A 176 -6.50 1.16 11.82
CA ILE A 176 -5.36 1.98 11.36
C ILE A 176 -4.18 1.07 11.10
N ASP A 177 -3.66 1.09 9.87
CA ASP A 177 -2.42 0.40 9.51
C ASP A 177 -1.20 1.23 9.97
N THR A 178 -0.94 1.23 11.27
CA THR A 178 0.24 1.86 11.86
C THR A 178 1.23 0.81 12.34
N LYS A 179 2.49 0.99 11.96
CA LYS A 179 3.59 0.17 12.51
C LYS A 179 3.85 0.60 13.95
N LYS A 180 3.37 -0.18 14.93
CA LYS A 180 3.71 0.06 16.35
C LYS A 180 5.10 -0.50 16.64
N SER A 181 5.96 0.34 17.22
CA SER A 181 7.27 -0.14 17.69
C SER A 181 7.06 -1.17 18.80
N MET A 182 7.66 -2.35 18.62
CA MET A 182 7.66 -3.40 19.64
C MET A 182 8.72 -3.19 20.73
N SER A 183 9.54 -2.15 20.66
CA SER A 183 10.66 -1.93 21.58
C SER A 183 10.25 -1.81 23.05
N HIS A 184 9.03 -1.36 23.31
CA HIS A 184 8.46 -1.22 24.67
C HIS A 184 7.41 -2.30 24.99
N HIS A 185 7.27 -3.31 24.13
CA HIS A 185 6.35 -4.41 24.40
C HIS A 185 6.89 -5.25 25.56
N PRO A 186 6.05 -5.64 26.55
CA PRO A 186 6.50 -6.39 27.73
C PRO A 186 7.33 -7.63 27.39
N ILE A 187 6.96 -8.37 26.35
CA ILE A 187 7.73 -9.55 25.87
C ILE A 187 9.15 -9.16 25.44
N MET A 188 9.30 -8.05 24.70
CA MET A 188 10.61 -7.59 24.25
C MET A 188 11.47 -7.12 25.43
N GLU A 189 10.85 -6.47 26.43
CA GLU A 189 11.53 -6.07 27.66
C GLU A 189 11.92 -7.29 28.50
N MET A 190 11.08 -8.31 28.56
CA MET A 190 11.40 -9.59 29.20
C MET A 190 12.62 -10.25 28.54
N ILE A 191 12.62 -10.39 27.21
CA ILE A 191 13.74 -11.00 26.48
C ILE A 191 15.04 -10.21 26.70
N ARG A 192 14.96 -8.87 26.61
CA ARG A 192 16.10 -7.98 26.84
C ARG A 192 16.64 -8.13 28.25
N SER A 193 15.74 -8.13 29.25
CA SER A 193 16.10 -8.29 30.66
C SER A 193 16.70 -9.68 30.97
N LEU A 194 16.19 -10.74 30.35
CA LEU A 194 16.77 -12.09 30.46
C LEU A 194 18.21 -12.12 29.95
N ILE A 195 18.47 -11.53 28.79
CA ILE A 195 19.83 -11.44 28.25
C ILE A 195 20.73 -10.63 29.19
N GLU A 196 20.23 -9.50 29.70
CA GLU A 196 20.96 -8.63 30.63
C GLU A 196 21.27 -9.33 31.97
N VAL A 197 20.37 -10.14 32.51
CA VAL A 197 20.60 -10.95 33.74
C VAL A 197 21.79 -11.89 33.53
N ILE A 198 21.83 -12.57 32.39
CA ILE A 198 22.93 -13.49 32.06
C ILE A 198 24.25 -12.72 31.90
N GLN A 199 24.25 -11.63 31.13
CA GLN A 199 25.44 -10.82 30.87
C GLN A 199 25.99 -10.13 32.12
N SER A 200 25.10 -9.67 33.02
CA SER A 200 25.45 -8.98 34.27
C SER A 200 25.76 -9.94 35.45
N ASN A 201 25.85 -11.23 35.19
CA ASN A 201 26.08 -12.25 36.20
C ASN A 201 25.08 -12.16 37.36
N TRP A 202 23.79 -12.16 37.03
CA TRP A 202 22.68 -12.14 38.01
C TRP A 202 22.60 -10.86 38.86
N ASN A 203 22.93 -9.73 38.29
CA ASN A 203 22.80 -8.45 38.99
C ASN A 203 21.35 -8.22 39.44
N ILE A 204 21.17 -7.75 40.67
CA ILE A 204 19.86 -7.53 41.27
C ILE A 204 18.98 -6.54 40.48
N ASN A 205 19.59 -5.52 39.89
CA ASN A 205 18.85 -4.54 39.07
C ASN A 205 18.27 -5.15 37.80
N SER A 206 19.04 -6.01 37.12
CA SER A 206 18.59 -6.72 35.92
C SER A 206 17.48 -7.72 36.25
N MET A 207 17.60 -8.41 37.40
CA MET A 207 16.55 -9.31 37.88
C MET A 207 15.26 -8.55 38.24
N LEU A 208 15.36 -7.42 38.95
CA LEU A 208 14.19 -6.60 39.25
C LEU A 208 13.49 -6.07 37.99
N ARG A 209 14.26 -5.73 36.97
CA ARG A 209 13.68 -5.32 35.66
C ARG A 209 12.92 -6.49 35.02
N LEU A 210 13.47 -7.69 35.05
CA LEU A 210 12.83 -8.90 34.52
C LEU A 210 11.50 -9.18 35.24
N PHE A 211 11.47 -9.13 36.57
CA PHE A 211 10.24 -9.37 37.33
C PHE A 211 9.19 -8.27 37.13
N LYS A 212 9.60 -7.03 36.86
CA LYS A 212 8.66 -5.94 36.56
C LYS A 212 7.95 -6.06 35.23
N THR A 213 8.31 -7.01 34.38
CA THR A 213 7.60 -7.25 33.12
C THR A 213 6.25 -7.93 33.30
N ASP A 214 5.99 -8.50 34.49
CA ASP A 214 4.73 -9.15 34.88
C ASP A 214 4.32 -10.32 33.95
N ILE A 215 5.29 -10.94 33.27
CA ILE A 215 5.08 -12.05 32.34
C ILE A 215 5.52 -13.38 32.97
N LEU A 216 6.32 -13.33 34.03
CA LEU A 216 6.88 -14.52 34.74
C LEU A 216 6.06 -14.86 35.96
#